data_86bd34b4a186c7dd45c06ef4f0fd04be
#
_entry.id   86bd34b4a186c7dd45c06ef4f0fd04be
#
_cell.length_a   1.000
_cell.length_b   1.000
_cell.length_c   1.000
_cell.angle_alpha   90.00
_cell.angle_beta   90.00
_cell.angle_gamma   90.00
#
_symmetry.space_group_name_H-M   'P 1'
#
loop_
_entity.id
_entity.type
_entity.pdbx_description
1 polymer ?
#
loop_
_entity_poly.entity_id
_entity_poly.type
_entity_poly.pdbx_seq_one_letter_code
_entity_poly.pdbx_strand_id
1 'polypeptide(L)'
;MFQIFDKLNKLIVEWLQKPIKEYENRSPFNLRDLESVMQPGDILLVDGNQRVSSAIKYLTQSTWSHAAFYLGKNNKFSEKFGTDAILIESDLIDGVITVPLSKYEKFNTRICRPAGLSDFEKEKVIEYMIDSIGLDYDRKNIIDLMRYLLPQPPVPIRFRRRMLALGSGTPSKVICSTLIAKAFQSISYPILPVIQKEKKLKEVSYRGVKHSQYIEKEYYHIRHYSLFVPRDFDLSPFFSTI
;
A
#
# COMPACT_ATOMS: atom_id res chain seq x y z
N MET A 1 -18.59 30.35 0.84
CA MET A 1 -17.24 29.97 1.30
C MET A 1 -16.93 28.51 1.00
N PHE A 2 -17.80 27.53 1.25
CA PHE A 2 -17.60 26.10 0.94
C PHE A 2 -17.33 25.82 -0.56
N GLN A 3 -18.07 26.41 -1.49
CA GLN A 3 -17.91 26.20 -2.93
C GLN A 3 -16.57 26.67 -3.50
N ILE A 4 -15.95 27.69 -2.89
CA ILE A 4 -14.64 28.19 -3.31
C ILE A 4 -13.55 27.21 -2.86
N PHE A 5 -13.67 26.65 -1.66
CA PHE A 5 -12.76 25.61 -1.16
C PHE A 5 -12.84 24.34 -2.01
N ASP A 6 -14.03 23.90 -2.41
CA ASP A 6 -14.18 22.72 -3.26
C ASP A 6 -13.59 22.93 -4.66
N LYS A 7 -13.78 24.10 -5.26
CA LYS A 7 -13.14 24.44 -6.54
C LYS A 7 -11.62 24.49 -6.43
N LEU A 8 -11.09 25.07 -5.37
CA LEU A 8 -9.65 25.12 -5.13
C LEU A 8 -9.08 23.72 -4.92
N ASN A 9 -9.73 22.89 -4.11
CA ASN A 9 -9.32 21.50 -3.90
C ASN A 9 -9.31 20.71 -5.21
N LYS A 10 -10.32 20.90 -6.05
CA LYS A 10 -10.39 20.24 -7.36
C LYS A 10 -9.23 20.64 -8.27
N LEU A 11 -8.94 21.94 -8.37
CA LEU A 11 -7.81 22.45 -9.16
C LEU A 11 -6.46 21.92 -8.66
N ILE A 12 -6.32 21.79 -7.35
CA ILE A 12 -5.13 21.24 -6.71
C ILE A 12 -4.96 19.76 -7.07
N VAL A 13 -6.02 18.98 -6.95
CA VAL A 13 -5.99 17.55 -7.28
C VAL A 13 -5.69 17.35 -8.77
N GLU A 14 -6.33 18.12 -9.66
CA GLU A 14 -6.04 18.10 -11.10
C GLU A 14 -4.57 18.45 -11.41
N TRP A 15 -4.00 19.41 -10.68
CA TRP A 15 -2.58 19.75 -10.82
C TRP A 15 -1.66 18.64 -10.33
N LEU A 16 -2.00 17.95 -9.24
CA LEU A 16 -1.25 16.82 -8.67
C LEU A 16 -1.28 15.59 -9.59
N GLN A 17 -2.37 15.39 -10.30
CA GLN A 17 -2.54 14.27 -11.23
C GLN A 17 -1.86 14.50 -12.59
N LYS A 18 -1.34 15.69 -12.87
CA LYS A 18 -0.63 15.94 -14.14
C LYS A 18 0.61 15.09 -14.26
N PRO A 19 0.82 14.42 -15.41
CA PRO A 19 2.00 13.60 -15.65
C PRO A 19 3.27 14.42 -15.71
N ILE A 20 4.38 13.81 -15.34
CA ILE A 20 5.73 14.35 -15.45
C ILE A 20 6.27 13.96 -16.82
N LYS A 21 6.92 14.90 -17.51
CA LYS A 21 7.39 14.71 -18.90
C LYS A 21 8.51 13.68 -19.07
N GLU A 22 9.24 13.37 -17.99
CA GLU A 22 10.46 12.53 -18.00
C GLU A 22 10.20 11.10 -17.52
N TYR A 23 8.96 10.61 -17.62
CA TYR A 23 8.67 9.23 -17.23
C TYR A 23 9.08 8.26 -18.34
N GLU A 24 9.95 7.30 -18.00
CA GLU A 24 10.35 6.21 -18.87
C GLU A 24 9.70 4.90 -18.43
N ASN A 25 8.94 4.29 -19.32
CA ASN A 25 8.47 2.92 -19.09
C ASN A 25 9.65 1.96 -19.36
N ARG A 26 10.08 1.27 -18.33
CA ARG A 26 11.16 0.26 -18.35
C ARG A 26 10.61 -1.14 -18.08
N SER A 27 9.30 -1.30 -17.98
CA SER A 27 8.70 -2.60 -17.72
C SER A 27 8.91 -3.52 -18.91
N PRO A 28 9.50 -4.70 -18.72
CA PRO A 28 9.64 -5.71 -19.78
C PRO A 28 8.30 -6.43 -20.04
N PHE A 29 7.30 -6.25 -19.19
CA PHE A 29 6.02 -6.97 -19.23
C PHE A 29 4.98 -6.16 -19.99
N ASN A 30 4.31 -6.81 -20.92
CA ASN A 30 3.10 -6.31 -21.55
C ASN A 30 1.86 -6.73 -20.75
N LEU A 31 0.69 -6.20 -21.12
CA LEU A 31 -0.57 -6.49 -20.43
C LEU A 31 -0.89 -7.99 -20.37
N ARG A 32 -0.62 -8.74 -21.45
CA ARG A 32 -0.90 -10.17 -21.51
C ARG A 32 -0.02 -10.96 -20.54
N ASP A 33 1.24 -10.56 -20.39
CA ASP A 33 2.16 -11.20 -19.46
C ASP A 33 1.68 -10.97 -18.01
N LEU A 34 1.31 -9.72 -17.66
CA LEU A 34 0.74 -9.41 -16.36
C LEU A 34 -0.52 -10.24 -16.08
N GLU A 35 -1.45 -10.29 -17.04
CA GLU A 35 -2.69 -11.06 -16.89
C GLU A 35 -2.46 -12.57 -16.73
N SER A 36 -1.42 -13.11 -17.36
CA SER A 36 -1.10 -14.53 -17.29
C SER A 36 -0.49 -14.96 -15.96
N VAL A 37 0.16 -14.03 -15.26
CA VAL A 37 0.90 -14.30 -14.02
C VAL A 37 0.10 -13.93 -12.78
N MET A 38 -0.73 -12.88 -12.85
CA MET A 38 -1.48 -12.38 -11.69
C MET A 38 -2.55 -13.37 -11.21
N GLN A 39 -2.67 -13.49 -9.90
CA GLN A 39 -3.66 -14.31 -9.21
C GLN A 39 -4.51 -13.45 -8.28
N PRO A 40 -5.80 -13.80 -8.05
CA PRO A 40 -6.65 -13.09 -7.09
C PRO A 40 -5.97 -12.99 -5.72
N GLY A 41 -5.96 -11.78 -5.16
CA GLY A 41 -5.26 -11.48 -3.91
C GLY A 41 -3.85 -10.88 -4.09
N ASP A 42 -3.32 -10.85 -5.31
CA ASP A 42 -2.05 -10.17 -5.60
C ASP A 42 -2.19 -8.65 -5.45
N ILE A 43 -1.09 -8.01 -5.13
CA ILE A 43 -0.97 -6.56 -5.09
C ILE A 43 -0.11 -6.11 -6.27
N LEU A 44 -0.64 -5.22 -7.09
CA LEU A 44 0.10 -4.56 -8.16
C LEU A 44 0.69 -3.26 -7.62
N LEU A 45 2.00 -3.18 -7.49
CA LEU A 45 2.71 -1.94 -7.22
C LEU A 45 2.97 -1.20 -8.52
N VAL A 46 2.82 0.12 -8.47
CA VAL A 46 2.94 0.98 -9.65
C VAL A 46 3.92 2.13 -9.39
N ASP A 47 4.86 2.30 -10.31
CA ASP A 47 5.68 3.49 -10.43
C ASP A 47 4.88 4.56 -11.19
N GLY A 48 4.13 5.36 -10.47
CA GLY A 48 3.29 6.40 -11.07
C GLY A 48 4.12 7.55 -11.66
N ASN A 49 3.58 8.14 -12.72
CA ASN A 49 4.20 9.25 -13.45
C ASN A 49 3.60 10.63 -13.11
N GLN A 50 2.71 10.71 -12.14
CA GLN A 50 2.06 11.95 -11.73
C GLN A 50 2.93 12.74 -10.73
N ARG A 51 2.66 14.03 -10.56
CA ARG A 51 3.35 14.87 -9.57
C ARG A 51 3.17 14.37 -8.14
N VAL A 52 1.97 13.94 -7.78
CA VAL A 52 1.70 13.30 -6.48
C VAL A 52 2.56 12.06 -6.28
N SER A 53 2.77 11.27 -7.33
CA SER A 53 3.63 10.10 -7.29
C SER A 53 5.07 10.45 -6.91
N SER A 54 5.60 11.56 -7.40
CA SER A 54 6.94 12.03 -7.04
C SER A 54 7.06 12.39 -5.57
N ALA A 55 6.03 13.03 -4.98
CA ALA A 55 6.03 13.31 -3.55
C ALA A 55 6.01 12.02 -2.73
N ILE A 56 5.17 11.06 -3.10
CA ILE A 56 5.08 9.76 -2.43
C ILE A 56 6.43 9.04 -2.52
N LYS A 57 7.01 8.94 -3.72
CA LYS A 57 8.34 8.32 -3.95
C LYS A 57 9.43 8.96 -3.11
N TYR A 58 9.47 10.30 -3.04
CA TYR A 58 10.42 11.02 -2.20
C TYR A 58 10.24 10.71 -0.71
N LEU A 59 9.00 10.76 -0.20
CA LEU A 59 8.71 10.55 1.22
C LEU A 59 8.94 9.10 1.66
N THR A 60 8.62 8.16 0.78
CA THR A 60 8.79 6.72 1.06
C THR A 60 10.18 6.21 0.72
N GLN A 61 10.98 7.00 0.01
CA GLN A 61 12.30 6.58 -0.53
C GLN A 61 12.17 5.30 -1.34
N SER A 62 11.21 5.27 -2.25
CA SER A 62 10.85 4.12 -3.05
C SER A 62 10.52 4.53 -4.48
N THR A 63 10.59 3.60 -5.40
CA THR A 63 10.08 3.71 -6.76
C THR A 63 8.55 3.61 -6.80
N TRP A 64 7.96 2.89 -5.85
CA TRP A 64 6.54 2.61 -5.84
C TRP A 64 5.75 3.74 -5.20
N SER A 65 4.81 4.30 -5.94
CA SER A 65 3.95 5.40 -5.48
C SER A 65 2.49 5.01 -5.31
N HIS A 66 2.09 3.87 -5.88
CA HIS A 66 0.72 3.40 -5.83
C HIS A 66 0.66 1.88 -5.65
N ALA A 67 -0.47 1.40 -5.15
CA ALA A 67 -0.76 -0.02 -4.99
C ALA A 67 -2.23 -0.27 -5.35
N ALA A 68 -2.49 -1.31 -6.12
CA ALA A 68 -3.82 -1.79 -6.47
C ALA A 68 -3.95 -3.28 -6.13
N PHE A 69 -5.14 -3.69 -5.71
CA PHE A 69 -5.44 -5.07 -5.34
C PHE A 69 -6.07 -5.80 -6.51
N TYR A 70 -5.54 -6.96 -6.88
CA TYR A 70 -6.04 -7.75 -7.99
C TYR A 70 -7.19 -8.66 -7.57
N LEU A 71 -8.36 -8.42 -8.16
CA LEU A 71 -9.57 -9.17 -7.89
C LEU A 71 -9.65 -10.48 -8.69
N GLY A 72 -8.99 -10.54 -9.85
CA GLY A 72 -9.05 -11.64 -10.79
C GLY A 72 -10.04 -11.41 -11.93
N LYS A 73 -9.97 -12.33 -12.92
CA LYS A 73 -10.92 -12.42 -14.02
C LYS A 73 -12.00 -13.46 -13.70
N ASN A 74 -13.20 -13.30 -14.27
CA ASN A 74 -14.26 -14.32 -14.25
C ASN A 74 -14.55 -14.89 -12.86
N ASN A 75 -14.55 -14.06 -11.83
CA ASN A 75 -14.97 -14.44 -10.49
C ASN A 75 -16.46 -14.14 -10.26
N LYS A 76 -16.99 -14.59 -9.13
CA LYS A 76 -18.41 -14.35 -8.73
C LYS A 76 -18.82 -12.85 -8.69
N PHE A 77 -17.86 -11.95 -8.84
CA PHE A 77 -18.05 -10.50 -8.80
C PHE A 77 -17.97 -9.85 -10.19
N SER A 78 -17.56 -10.59 -11.23
CA SER A 78 -17.47 -10.09 -12.61
C SER A 78 -18.79 -9.57 -13.13
N GLU A 79 -19.90 -10.20 -12.74
CA GLU A 79 -21.25 -9.75 -13.11
C GLU A 79 -21.57 -8.35 -12.57
N LYS A 80 -21.02 -8.01 -11.39
CA LYS A 80 -21.27 -6.73 -10.72
C LYS A 80 -20.38 -5.60 -11.26
N PHE A 81 -19.13 -5.89 -11.61
CA PHE A 81 -18.12 -4.88 -11.94
C PHE A 81 -17.65 -4.90 -13.39
N GLY A 82 -18.20 -5.80 -14.21
CA GLY A 82 -17.78 -6.01 -15.60
C GLY A 82 -16.58 -6.95 -15.72
N THR A 83 -16.46 -7.56 -16.90
CA THR A 83 -15.42 -8.57 -17.17
C THR A 83 -14.00 -8.01 -17.20
N ASP A 84 -13.86 -6.70 -17.43
CA ASP A 84 -12.57 -6.01 -17.57
C ASP A 84 -12.10 -5.30 -16.30
N ALA A 85 -12.94 -5.22 -15.27
CA ALA A 85 -12.61 -4.59 -14.00
C ALA A 85 -11.93 -5.60 -13.09
N ILE A 86 -10.64 -5.50 -12.96
CA ILE A 86 -9.84 -6.56 -12.32
C ILE A 86 -9.06 -6.05 -11.11
N LEU A 87 -8.87 -4.75 -11.00
CA LEU A 87 -8.17 -4.13 -9.88
C LEU A 87 -9.12 -3.31 -9.02
N ILE A 88 -8.90 -3.33 -7.71
CA ILE A 88 -9.49 -2.39 -6.76
C ILE A 88 -8.39 -1.46 -6.29
N GLU A 89 -8.63 -0.18 -6.37
CA GLU A 89 -7.70 0.85 -5.93
C GLU A 89 -8.41 2.02 -5.24
N SER A 90 -7.64 2.82 -4.55
CA SER A 90 -8.12 4.07 -3.98
C SER A 90 -7.63 5.23 -4.83
N ASP A 91 -8.56 5.90 -5.50
CA ASP A 91 -8.34 7.11 -6.30
C ASP A 91 -8.51 8.38 -5.46
N LEU A 92 -7.80 9.45 -5.83
CA LEU A 92 -7.82 10.73 -5.11
C LEU A 92 -9.17 11.47 -5.23
N ILE A 93 -9.89 11.24 -6.32
CA ILE A 93 -11.15 11.93 -6.64
C ILE A 93 -12.32 11.04 -6.31
N ASP A 94 -12.29 9.81 -6.82
CA ASP A 94 -13.43 8.90 -6.88
C ASP A 94 -13.49 7.93 -5.70
N GLY A 95 -12.49 7.98 -4.78
CA GLY A 95 -12.43 7.07 -3.64
C GLY A 95 -12.00 5.67 -4.05
N VAL A 96 -12.60 4.65 -3.45
CA VAL A 96 -12.29 3.26 -3.75
C VAL A 96 -13.10 2.79 -4.95
N ILE A 97 -12.40 2.49 -6.05
CA ILE A 97 -12.99 2.14 -7.34
C ILE A 97 -12.39 0.85 -7.91
N THR A 98 -13.09 0.30 -8.89
CA THR A 98 -12.56 -0.77 -9.74
C THR A 98 -12.02 -0.19 -11.04
N VAL A 99 -10.88 -0.70 -11.50
CA VAL A 99 -10.25 -0.29 -12.75
C VAL A 99 -9.73 -1.49 -13.53
N PRO A 100 -9.65 -1.42 -14.87
CA PRO A 100 -9.06 -2.48 -15.66
C PRO A 100 -7.53 -2.50 -15.50
N LEU A 101 -6.92 -3.67 -15.59
CA LEU A 101 -5.47 -3.84 -15.55
C LEU A 101 -4.77 -3.04 -16.66
N SER A 102 -5.43 -2.85 -17.81
CA SER A 102 -4.94 -2.06 -18.95
C SER A 102 -4.62 -0.60 -18.60
N LYS A 103 -5.21 -0.05 -17.52
CA LYS A 103 -4.83 1.27 -16.98
C LYS A 103 -3.34 1.39 -16.72
N TYR A 104 -2.69 0.27 -16.36
CA TYR A 104 -1.29 0.24 -15.94
C TYR A 104 -0.33 -0.34 -16.98
N GLU A 105 -0.78 -0.62 -18.21
CA GLU A 105 0.04 -1.19 -19.30
C GLU A 105 1.31 -0.38 -19.60
N LYS A 106 1.23 0.95 -19.47
CA LYS A 106 2.35 1.87 -19.76
C LYS A 106 3.17 2.26 -18.53
N PHE A 107 2.99 1.56 -17.42
CA PHE A 107 3.67 1.86 -16.17
C PHE A 107 4.66 0.76 -15.80
N ASN A 108 5.72 1.14 -15.10
CA ASN A 108 6.56 0.16 -14.41
C ASN A 108 5.76 -0.41 -13.24
N THR A 109 5.66 -1.73 -13.21
CA THR A 109 4.84 -2.44 -12.21
C THR A 109 5.63 -3.57 -11.56
N ARG A 110 5.16 -4.02 -10.40
CA ARG A 110 5.64 -5.19 -9.69
C ARG A 110 4.47 -5.90 -9.02
N ILE A 111 4.44 -7.21 -9.12
CA ILE A 111 3.46 -8.04 -8.44
C ILE A 111 4.03 -8.46 -7.09
N CYS A 112 3.26 -8.24 -6.02
CA CYS A 112 3.54 -8.75 -4.69
C CYS A 112 2.45 -9.75 -4.32
N ARG A 113 2.81 -11.03 -4.21
CA ARG A 113 1.90 -12.13 -3.90
C ARG A 113 2.00 -12.51 -2.44
N PRO A 114 0.90 -12.49 -1.67
CA PRO A 114 0.92 -12.94 -0.29
C PRO A 114 1.25 -14.43 -0.21
N ALA A 115 2.21 -14.80 0.64
CA ALA A 115 2.65 -16.17 0.83
C ALA A 115 1.88 -16.86 1.97
N GLY A 116 1.50 -18.11 1.79
CA GLY A 116 0.94 -18.94 2.86
C GLY A 116 -0.50 -18.60 3.26
N LEU A 117 -1.25 -17.84 2.46
CA LEU A 117 -2.68 -17.65 2.65
C LEU A 117 -3.46 -18.91 2.25
N SER A 118 -4.37 -19.36 3.11
CA SER A 118 -5.38 -20.33 2.75
C SER A 118 -6.41 -19.71 1.80
N ASP A 119 -7.15 -20.54 1.05
CA ASP A 119 -8.21 -20.05 0.16
C ASP A 119 -9.30 -19.30 0.92
N PHE A 120 -9.62 -19.74 2.14
CA PHE A 120 -10.58 -19.07 3.01
C PHE A 120 -10.10 -17.66 3.44
N GLU A 121 -8.84 -17.51 3.81
CA GLU A 121 -8.27 -16.20 4.17
C GLU A 121 -8.21 -15.27 2.95
N LYS A 122 -7.83 -15.81 1.80
CA LYS A 122 -7.82 -15.07 0.54
C LYS A 122 -9.22 -14.55 0.19
N GLU A 123 -10.25 -15.39 0.33
CA GLU A 123 -11.64 -15.00 0.08
C GLU A 123 -12.08 -13.87 1.02
N LYS A 124 -11.74 -13.94 2.31
CA LYS A 124 -12.01 -12.85 3.27
C LYS A 124 -11.36 -11.53 2.91
N VAL A 125 -10.09 -11.55 2.44
CA VAL A 125 -9.41 -10.33 1.99
C VAL A 125 -10.11 -9.77 0.76
N ILE A 126 -10.48 -10.60 -0.20
CA ILE A 126 -11.22 -10.20 -1.41
C ILE A 126 -12.57 -9.58 -1.03
N GLU A 127 -13.34 -10.21 -0.16
CA GLU A 127 -14.63 -9.69 0.31
C GLU A 127 -14.46 -8.32 0.98
N TYR A 128 -13.47 -8.18 1.87
CA TYR A 128 -13.17 -6.90 2.51
C TYR A 128 -12.88 -5.79 1.48
N MET A 129 -12.08 -6.10 0.45
CA MET A 129 -11.75 -5.16 -0.61
C MET A 129 -12.98 -4.75 -1.43
N ILE A 130 -13.86 -5.71 -1.74
CA ILE A 130 -15.11 -5.46 -2.47
C ILE A 130 -16.07 -4.61 -1.66
N ASP A 131 -16.24 -4.89 -0.37
CA ASP A 131 -17.10 -4.13 0.52
C ASP A 131 -16.61 -2.69 0.74
N SER A 132 -15.33 -2.47 0.45
CA SER A 132 -14.71 -1.13 0.52
C SER A 132 -14.98 -0.26 -0.72
N ILE A 133 -15.51 -0.83 -1.82
CA ILE A 133 -15.77 -0.06 -3.04
C ILE A 133 -16.83 1.01 -2.78
N GLY A 134 -16.55 2.23 -3.22
CA GLY A 134 -17.41 3.40 -3.00
C GLY A 134 -17.09 4.16 -1.70
N LEU A 135 -16.12 3.73 -0.89
CA LEU A 135 -15.64 4.53 0.24
C LEU A 135 -14.90 5.77 -0.28
N ASP A 136 -15.15 6.90 0.40
CA ASP A 136 -14.51 8.17 0.07
C ASP A 136 -13.01 8.16 0.39
N TYR A 137 -12.23 8.85 -0.45
CA TYR A 137 -10.81 9.12 -0.21
C TYR A 137 -10.60 10.20 0.84
N ASP A 138 -9.52 10.10 1.63
CA ASP A 138 -9.15 11.14 2.59
C ASP A 138 -8.50 12.37 1.91
N ARG A 139 -9.35 13.28 1.43
CA ARG A 139 -8.91 14.53 0.79
C ARG A 139 -8.06 15.44 1.68
N LYS A 140 -8.13 15.30 3.01
CA LYS A 140 -7.30 16.09 3.94
C LYS A 140 -5.83 15.70 3.82
N ASN A 141 -5.54 14.41 3.63
CA ASN A 141 -4.17 13.92 3.42
C ASN A 141 -3.55 14.44 2.13
N ILE A 142 -4.35 14.77 1.10
CA ILE A 142 -3.84 15.35 -0.15
C ILE A 142 -3.27 16.74 0.09
N ILE A 143 -3.95 17.57 0.87
CA ILE A 143 -3.48 18.93 1.19
C ILE A 143 -2.19 18.87 2.00
N ASP A 144 -2.09 17.92 2.93
CA ASP A 144 -0.86 17.72 3.69
C ASP A 144 0.28 17.18 2.82
N LEU A 145 -0.03 16.31 1.85
CA LEU A 145 0.94 15.82 0.86
C LEU A 145 1.46 16.97 -0.04
N MET A 146 0.61 17.93 -0.38
CA MET A 146 1.01 19.11 -1.14
C MET A 146 2.07 19.96 -0.45
N ARG A 147 2.08 20.01 0.89
CA ARG A 147 3.11 20.72 1.65
C ARG A 147 4.51 20.19 1.33
N TYR A 148 4.65 18.94 0.88
CA TYR A 148 5.95 18.34 0.50
C TYR A 148 6.33 18.56 -0.96
N LEU A 149 5.39 19.00 -1.80
CA LEU A 149 5.68 19.42 -3.17
C LEU A 149 6.16 20.88 -3.25
N LEU A 150 5.97 21.65 -2.17
CA LEU A 150 6.55 22.99 -2.03
C LEU A 150 8.03 22.87 -1.59
N PRO A 151 8.91 23.80 -1.97
CA PRO A 151 10.30 23.82 -1.53
C PRO A 151 10.35 23.88 0.01
N GLN A 152 10.67 22.76 0.63
CA GLN A 152 10.72 22.64 2.10
C GLN A 152 12.11 22.18 2.54
N PRO A 153 12.51 22.49 3.77
CA PRO A 153 13.73 21.93 4.32
C PRO A 153 13.64 20.40 4.36
N PRO A 154 14.74 19.65 4.17
CA PRO A 154 14.72 18.20 4.06
C PRO A 154 14.16 17.56 5.33
N VAL A 155 13.11 16.75 5.15
CA VAL A 155 12.46 16.02 6.25
C VAL A 155 13.36 14.86 6.72
N PRO A 156 13.76 14.81 8.00
CA PRO A 156 14.52 13.68 8.52
C PRO A 156 13.82 12.35 8.29
N ILE A 157 14.58 11.30 7.91
CA ILE A 157 14.07 9.98 7.51
C ILE A 157 13.09 9.38 8.54
N ARG A 158 13.40 9.53 9.85
CA ARG A 158 12.58 9.02 10.96
C ARG A 158 11.15 9.60 11.02
N PHE A 159 10.94 10.80 10.45
CA PHE A 159 9.64 11.46 10.48
C PHE A 159 8.84 11.29 9.19
N ARG A 160 9.46 10.89 8.07
CA ARG A 160 8.81 10.83 6.76
C ARG A 160 7.55 9.96 6.76
N ARG A 161 7.60 8.76 7.34
CA ARG A 161 6.43 7.86 7.42
C ARG A 161 5.31 8.43 8.31
N ARG A 162 5.65 9.04 9.44
CA ARG A 162 4.66 9.68 10.32
C ARG A 162 3.99 10.86 9.66
N MET A 163 4.69 11.57 8.81
CA MET A 163 4.16 12.73 8.11
C MET A 163 3.16 12.35 7.00
N LEU A 164 3.27 11.17 6.42
CA LEU A 164 2.24 10.61 5.53
C LEU A 164 0.92 10.31 6.27
N ALA A 165 1.01 10.01 7.56
CA ALA A 165 -0.15 9.75 8.43
C ALA A 165 -0.65 11.00 9.17
N LEU A 166 0.14 12.10 9.24
CA LEU A 166 -0.20 13.34 9.92
C LEU A 166 -1.11 14.21 9.04
N GLY A 167 -2.35 14.32 9.41
CA GLY A 167 -3.35 15.16 8.77
C GLY A 167 -4.76 14.62 8.92
N SER A 168 -4.91 13.33 9.11
CA SER A 168 -6.19 12.69 9.35
C SER A 168 -6.47 12.57 10.85
N GLY A 169 -7.17 13.54 11.42
CA GLY A 169 -7.70 13.42 12.80
C GLY A 169 -8.74 12.31 12.96
N THR A 170 -9.04 11.56 11.90
CA THR A 170 -9.92 10.39 11.88
C THR A 170 -9.31 9.29 11.00
N PRO A 171 -9.15 8.06 11.54
CA PRO A 171 -8.54 6.92 10.81
C PRO A 171 -9.39 6.36 9.66
N SER A 172 -10.50 7.02 9.29
CA SER A 172 -11.53 6.47 8.40
C SER A 172 -11.31 6.73 6.91
N LYS A 173 -10.23 7.43 6.52
CA LYS A 173 -10.03 7.83 5.13
C LYS A 173 -8.81 7.17 4.51
N VAL A 174 -8.98 6.62 3.33
CA VAL A 174 -8.20 5.52 2.79
C VAL A 174 -7.17 6.00 1.78
N ILE A 175 -5.90 5.68 2.01
CA ILE A 175 -4.80 5.72 1.03
C ILE A 175 -4.73 4.31 0.40
N CYS A 176 -4.29 4.18 -0.85
CA CYS A 176 -4.25 2.89 -1.56
C CYS A 176 -3.61 1.75 -0.75
N SER A 177 -2.43 1.96 -0.19
CA SER A 177 -1.73 0.98 0.66
C SER A 177 -2.39 0.75 2.02
N THR A 178 -3.04 1.77 2.59
CA THR A 178 -3.76 1.67 3.87
C THR A 178 -4.98 0.78 3.77
N LEU A 179 -5.73 0.86 2.67
CA LEU A 179 -6.89 0.01 2.42
C LEU A 179 -6.48 -1.46 2.35
N ILE A 180 -5.47 -1.74 1.51
CA ILE A 180 -4.93 -3.09 1.35
C ILE A 180 -4.40 -3.62 2.68
N ALA A 181 -3.67 -2.77 3.44
CA ALA A 181 -3.17 -3.15 4.75
C ALA A 181 -4.29 -3.48 5.74
N LYS A 182 -5.39 -2.74 5.75
CA LYS A 182 -6.57 -3.05 6.57
C LYS A 182 -7.16 -4.41 6.21
N ALA A 183 -7.29 -4.70 4.92
CA ALA A 183 -7.82 -5.98 4.45
C ALA A 183 -6.98 -7.16 4.94
N PHE A 184 -5.65 -7.09 4.82
CA PHE A 184 -4.77 -8.14 5.34
C PHE A 184 -4.75 -8.20 6.88
N GLN A 185 -4.83 -7.06 7.56
CA GLN A 185 -4.89 -7.03 9.02
C GLN A 185 -6.20 -7.58 9.58
N SER A 186 -7.31 -7.51 8.83
CA SER A 186 -8.60 -8.09 9.25
C SER A 186 -8.53 -9.61 9.47
N ILE A 187 -7.60 -10.26 8.79
CA ILE A 187 -7.30 -11.70 8.96
C ILE A 187 -6.02 -11.94 9.77
N SER A 188 -5.49 -10.90 10.45
CA SER A 188 -4.24 -10.95 11.21
C SER A 188 -3.01 -11.33 10.38
N TYR A 189 -3.03 -11.13 9.07
CA TYR A 189 -1.90 -11.43 8.18
C TYR A 189 -0.80 -10.36 8.35
N PRO A 190 0.45 -10.76 8.62
CA PRO A 190 1.56 -9.82 8.80
C PRO A 190 2.02 -9.28 7.45
N ILE A 191 2.13 -7.95 7.33
CA ILE A 191 2.68 -7.33 6.12
C ILE A 191 4.18 -7.04 6.32
N LEU A 192 4.49 -6.14 7.24
CA LEU A 192 5.87 -5.80 7.60
C LEU A 192 5.92 -5.47 9.09
N PRO A 193 6.04 -6.49 9.97
CA PRO A 193 6.05 -6.30 11.41
C PRO A 193 7.32 -5.56 11.85
N VAL A 194 7.23 -4.86 12.98
CA VAL A 194 8.40 -4.34 13.68
C VAL A 194 8.96 -5.45 14.54
N ILE A 195 10.21 -5.84 14.30
CA ILE A 195 10.90 -6.87 15.09
C ILE A 195 11.58 -6.18 16.26
N GLN A 196 11.18 -6.54 17.47
CA GLN A 196 11.84 -6.13 18.68
C GLN A 196 12.60 -7.33 19.27
N LYS A 197 13.91 -7.17 19.43
CA LYS A 197 14.77 -8.18 20.02
C LYS A 197 15.02 -7.87 21.48
N GLU A 198 14.72 -8.81 22.36
CA GLU A 198 14.99 -8.70 23.79
C GLU A 198 16.02 -9.77 24.17
N LYS A 199 17.16 -9.33 24.73
CA LYS A 199 18.17 -10.23 25.28
C LYS A 199 17.94 -10.39 26.77
N LYS A 200 17.62 -11.62 27.18
CA LYS A 200 17.49 -11.96 28.62
C LYS A 200 18.61 -12.89 29.02
N LEU A 201 19.25 -12.59 30.15
CA LEU A 201 20.19 -13.51 30.80
C LEU A 201 19.38 -14.59 31.49
N LYS A 202 19.62 -15.86 31.13
CA LYS A 202 19.04 -17.01 31.83
C LYS A 202 20.16 -17.78 32.54
N GLU A 203 20.00 -17.96 33.84
CA GLU A 203 20.87 -18.87 34.58
C GLU A 203 20.42 -20.31 34.32
N VAL A 204 21.33 -21.11 33.82
CA VAL A 204 21.13 -22.53 33.59
C VAL A 204 22.12 -23.26 34.50
N SER A 205 21.61 -24.15 35.37
CA SER A 205 22.45 -24.98 36.18
C SER A 205 22.69 -26.31 35.48
N TYR A 206 23.94 -26.63 35.22
CA TYR A 206 24.36 -27.94 34.69
C TYR A 206 25.39 -28.56 35.61
N ARG A 207 25.10 -29.76 36.11
CA ARG A 207 25.96 -30.52 37.09
C ARG A 207 26.37 -29.69 38.29
N GLY A 208 25.47 -28.86 38.85
CA GLY A 208 25.73 -28.04 40.03
C GLY A 208 26.51 -26.74 39.77
N VAL A 209 26.92 -26.48 38.53
CA VAL A 209 27.58 -25.24 38.13
C VAL A 209 26.56 -24.31 37.43
N LYS A 210 26.46 -23.05 37.90
CA LYS A 210 25.62 -22.04 37.31
C LYS A 210 26.31 -21.45 36.10
N HIS A 211 25.65 -21.54 34.96
CA HIS A 211 26.08 -20.89 33.72
C HIS A 211 25.05 -19.82 33.32
N SER A 212 25.54 -18.67 32.92
CA SER A 212 24.69 -17.60 32.37
C SER A 212 24.67 -17.70 30.84
N GLN A 213 23.49 -17.92 30.29
CA GLN A 213 23.28 -17.95 28.83
C GLN A 213 22.35 -16.82 28.41
N TYR A 214 22.75 -16.10 27.36
CA TYR A 214 21.86 -15.11 26.72
C TYR A 214 20.85 -15.84 25.86
N ILE A 215 19.57 -15.55 26.12
CA ILE A 215 18.46 -15.96 25.24
C ILE A 215 17.96 -14.70 24.54
N GLU A 216 17.99 -14.74 23.23
CA GLU A 216 17.41 -13.69 22.40
C GLU A 216 15.97 -14.09 22.06
N LYS A 217 15.01 -13.23 22.41
CA LYS A 217 13.60 -13.38 22.04
C LYS A 217 13.24 -12.30 21.05
N GLU A 218 12.60 -12.70 19.96
CA GLU A 218 12.07 -11.80 18.96
C GLU A 218 10.56 -11.65 19.17
N TYR A 219 10.10 -10.40 19.23
CA TYR A 219 8.69 -10.04 19.30
C TYR A 219 8.31 -9.32 18.01
N TYR A 220 7.23 -9.79 17.36
CA TYR A 220 6.70 -9.20 16.16
C TYR A 220 5.53 -8.28 16.52
N HIS A 221 5.70 -6.98 16.35
CA HIS A 221 4.65 -6.01 16.58
C HIS A 221 3.99 -5.63 15.27
N ILE A 222 2.67 -5.83 15.17
CA ILE A 222 1.90 -5.41 14.01
C ILE A 222 1.86 -3.88 14.00
N ARG A 223 2.30 -3.31 12.89
CA ARG A 223 2.26 -1.88 12.66
C ARG A 223 0.82 -1.46 12.34
N HIS A 224 0.39 -0.28 12.80
CA HIS A 224 -0.93 0.23 12.46
C HIS A 224 -1.07 0.40 10.92
N TYR A 225 -2.22 0.02 10.36
CA TYR A 225 -2.45 0.01 8.91
C TYR A 225 -2.19 1.37 8.22
N SER A 226 -2.44 2.49 8.90
CA SER A 226 -2.21 3.85 8.36
C SER A 226 -0.74 4.19 8.12
N LEU A 227 0.19 3.37 8.60
CA LEU A 227 1.63 3.57 8.44
C LEU A 227 2.23 2.78 7.27
N PHE A 228 1.41 1.97 6.59
CA PHE A 228 1.87 1.22 5.42
C PHE A 228 1.87 2.08 4.17
N VAL A 229 2.93 1.93 3.39
CA VAL A 229 3.13 2.57 2.09
C VAL A 229 3.35 1.48 1.02
N PRO A 230 3.19 1.78 -0.28
CA PRO A 230 3.32 0.77 -1.34
C PRO A 230 4.62 -0.06 -1.25
N ARG A 231 5.72 0.57 -0.92
CA ARG A 231 7.02 -0.09 -0.72
C ARG A 231 7.00 -1.21 0.33
N ASP A 232 6.13 -1.13 1.33
CA ASP A 232 6.15 -2.09 2.44
C ASP A 232 5.74 -3.49 2.00
N PHE A 233 4.95 -3.61 0.93
CA PHE A 233 4.62 -4.89 0.31
C PHE A 233 5.81 -5.49 -0.45
N ASP A 234 6.62 -4.65 -1.09
CA ASP A 234 7.85 -5.06 -1.79
C ASP A 234 8.95 -5.55 -0.85
N LEU A 235 9.04 -4.95 0.33
CA LEU A 235 10.04 -5.29 1.36
C LEU A 235 9.57 -6.36 2.34
N SER A 236 8.33 -6.79 2.23
CA SER A 236 7.74 -7.75 3.16
C SER A 236 8.29 -9.15 2.95
N PRO A 237 8.76 -9.85 4.00
CA PRO A 237 9.11 -11.25 3.90
C PRO A 237 7.90 -12.19 3.74
N PHE A 238 6.68 -11.65 3.88
CA PHE A 238 5.42 -12.38 3.74
C PHE A 238 4.81 -12.24 2.35
N PHE A 239 5.45 -11.50 1.44
CA PHE A 239 5.04 -11.36 0.05
C PHE A 239 6.18 -11.80 -0.86
N SER A 240 5.85 -12.62 -1.85
CA SER A 240 6.77 -12.97 -2.93
C SER A 240 6.67 -11.93 -4.04
N THR A 241 7.80 -11.41 -4.50
CA THR A 241 7.88 -10.53 -5.67
C THR A 241 7.98 -11.35 -6.94
N ILE A 242 7.18 -10.99 -7.94
CA ILE A 242 7.07 -11.68 -9.23
C ILE A 242 7.35 -10.69 -10.36
#